data_c2f8ce3c30fa49d0d6577f1dbf1da5d6
#
_entry.id   c2f8ce3c30fa49d0d6577f1dbf1da5d6
#
_cell.length_a   1.000
_cell.length_b   1.000
_cell.length_c   1.000
_cell.angle_alpha   90.00
_cell.angle_beta   90.00
_cell.angle_gamma   90.00
#
_symmetry.space_group_name_H-M   'P 1'
#
loop_
_entity.id
_entity.type
_entity.pdbx_description
1 polymer ?
#
loop_
_entity_poly.entity_id
_entity_poly.type
_entity_poly.pdbx_seq_one_letter_code
_entity_poly.pdbx_strand_id
1 'polypeptide(L)'
;MSQVKPIPEGHHSVEPYLMLKDCAAAITFYVKAFGAKEKLRMPGPDGRIGHAEIQIGDSVLMMADENPQMDAFSVEHFGGSPVSLLIYTEDCDRMYAQAVGAGAKGLREPADQPYGDRMAGVADPFGYKWWIATHIKDLNFDEMKA
;
A
#
# COMPACT_ATOMS: atom_id res chain seq x y z
N MET A 1 1.25 34.80 13.72
CA MET A 1 1.54 33.35 13.86
C MET A 1 0.65 32.54 12.96
N SER A 2 1.23 31.66 12.17
CA SER A 2 0.42 30.73 11.38
C SER A 2 -0.24 29.72 12.31
N GLN A 3 -1.52 29.45 12.06
CA GLN A 3 -2.22 28.39 12.79
C GLN A 3 -1.69 27.04 12.34
N VAL A 4 -1.39 26.18 13.31
CA VAL A 4 -1.01 24.80 13.03
C VAL A 4 -2.27 24.01 12.69
N LYS A 5 -2.29 23.38 11.54
CA LYS A 5 -3.39 22.48 11.18
C LYS A 5 -3.25 21.18 11.95
N PRO A 6 -4.28 20.74 12.67
CA PRO A 6 -4.21 19.47 13.42
C PRO A 6 -4.03 18.26 12.52
N ILE A 7 -4.50 18.33 11.28
CA ILE A 7 -4.20 17.34 10.26
C ILE A 7 -3.22 17.98 9.29
N PRO A 8 -1.99 17.46 9.18
CA PRO A 8 -0.97 18.07 8.32
C PRO A 8 -1.43 18.14 6.86
N GLU A 9 -0.93 19.13 6.15
CA GLU A 9 -1.22 19.30 4.72
C GLU A 9 -0.85 18.02 3.95
N GLY A 10 -1.76 17.56 3.09
CA GLY A 10 -1.56 16.36 2.28
C GLY A 10 -1.86 15.05 3.01
N HIS A 11 -2.23 15.11 4.28
CA HIS A 11 -2.59 13.94 5.07
C HIS A 11 -4.09 13.87 5.31
N HIS A 12 -4.57 12.67 5.66
CA HIS A 12 -5.96 12.41 6.01
C HIS A 12 -6.04 11.95 7.45
N SER A 13 -7.25 11.85 8.00
CA SER A 13 -7.45 11.46 9.39
C SER A 13 -6.91 10.08 9.73
N VAL A 14 -6.93 9.17 8.76
CA VAL A 14 -6.39 7.81 8.90
C VAL A 14 -5.30 7.62 7.85
N GLU A 15 -4.11 7.29 8.32
CA GLU A 15 -2.97 6.98 7.45
C GLU A 15 -2.49 5.56 7.76
N PRO A 16 -2.34 4.70 6.75
CA PRO A 16 -1.72 3.39 6.97
C PRO A 16 -0.28 3.55 7.44
N TYR A 17 0.13 2.73 8.39
CA TYR A 17 1.50 2.69 8.88
C TYR A 17 2.01 1.26 8.80
N LEU A 18 2.98 1.00 7.93
CA LEU A 18 3.50 -0.33 7.66
C LEU A 18 4.81 -0.54 8.41
N MET A 19 4.85 -1.58 9.24
CA MET A 19 6.10 -2.03 9.83
C MET A 19 6.73 -3.08 8.91
N LEU A 20 7.98 -2.89 8.58
CA LEU A 20 8.69 -3.66 7.57
C LEU A 20 10.01 -4.17 8.12
N LYS A 21 10.42 -5.36 7.66
CA LYS A 21 11.72 -5.90 8.02
C LYS A 21 12.85 -5.18 7.27
N ASP A 22 12.56 -4.75 6.05
CA ASP A 22 13.49 -3.98 5.21
C ASP A 22 12.71 -2.88 4.50
N CYS A 23 12.57 -1.75 5.17
CA CYS A 23 11.81 -0.61 4.68
C CYS A 23 12.41 -0.03 3.38
N ALA A 24 13.72 0.03 3.28
CA ALA A 24 14.39 0.56 2.08
C ALA A 24 14.05 -0.29 0.84
N ALA A 25 14.12 -1.61 0.98
CA ALA A 25 13.75 -2.53 -0.10
C ALA A 25 12.26 -2.40 -0.46
N ALA A 26 11.41 -2.23 0.54
CA ALA A 26 9.98 -2.06 0.33
C ALA A 26 9.67 -0.79 -0.45
N ILE A 27 10.30 0.33 -0.11
CA ILE A 27 10.13 1.58 -0.85
C ILE A 27 10.52 1.39 -2.32
N THR A 28 11.68 0.80 -2.57
CA THR A 28 12.13 0.51 -3.95
C THR A 28 11.11 -0.34 -4.70
N PHE A 29 10.57 -1.36 -4.04
CA PHE A 29 9.55 -2.22 -4.63
C PHE A 29 8.26 -1.44 -4.95
N TYR A 30 7.74 -0.67 -4.00
CA TYR A 30 6.49 0.07 -4.20
C TYR A 30 6.60 1.14 -5.29
N VAL A 31 7.78 1.73 -5.46
CA VAL A 31 8.04 2.65 -6.58
C VAL A 31 7.90 1.92 -7.91
N LYS A 32 8.49 0.73 -8.03
CA LYS A 32 8.45 -0.07 -9.27
C LYS A 32 7.07 -0.68 -9.51
N ALA A 33 6.47 -1.23 -8.46
CA ALA A 33 5.23 -1.99 -8.57
C ALA A 33 4.01 -1.10 -8.76
N PHE A 34 3.92 -0.01 -7.99
CA PHE A 34 2.71 0.81 -7.89
C PHE A 34 2.91 2.27 -8.31
N GLY A 35 4.09 2.64 -8.76
CA GLY A 35 4.38 4.02 -9.11
C GLY A 35 4.42 4.95 -7.91
N ALA A 36 4.75 4.42 -6.73
CA ALA A 36 4.86 5.23 -5.52
C ALA A 36 5.95 6.30 -5.67
N LYS A 37 5.73 7.43 -4.98
CA LYS A 37 6.71 8.50 -4.87
C LYS A 37 7.19 8.57 -3.44
N GLU A 38 8.50 8.52 -3.22
CA GLU A 38 9.08 8.71 -1.90
C GLU A 38 8.95 10.18 -1.52
N LYS A 39 8.31 10.46 -0.39
CA LYS A 39 8.09 11.83 0.08
C LYS A 39 9.15 12.25 1.08
N LEU A 40 9.48 11.36 2.01
CA LEU A 40 10.55 11.60 2.96
C LEU A 40 11.09 10.27 3.50
N ARG A 41 12.30 10.33 4.02
CA ARG A 41 12.96 9.21 4.66
C ARG A 41 13.82 9.76 5.79
N MET A 42 13.51 9.34 7.02
CA MET A 42 14.23 9.76 8.21
C MET A 42 15.10 8.61 8.72
N PRO A 43 16.41 8.82 8.86
CA PRO A 43 17.27 7.77 9.38
C PRO A 43 16.96 7.47 10.84
N GLY A 44 17.06 6.20 11.17
CA GLY A 44 17.00 5.70 12.54
C GLY A 44 18.36 5.17 12.99
N PRO A 45 18.42 4.53 14.16
CA PRO A 45 19.65 3.91 14.65
C PRO A 45 20.14 2.81 13.68
N ASP A 46 21.46 2.63 13.61
CA ASP A 46 22.11 1.52 12.88
C ASP A 46 21.75 1.44 11.40
N GLY A 47 21.56 2.59 10.74
CA GLY A 47 21.25 2.65 9.32
C GLY A 47 19.82 2.21 8.97
N ARG A 48 18.99 1.96 9.96
CA ARG A 48 17.57 1.65 9.74
C ARG A 48 16.80 2.90 9.35
N ILE A 49 15.65 2.70 8.76
CA ILE A 49 14.70 3.79 8.49
C ILE A 49 13.76 3.90 9.69
N GLY A 50 13.85 5.03 10.42
CA GLY A 50 12.99 5.29 11.57
C GLY A 50 11.59 5.73 11.19
N HIS A 51 11.45 6.38 10.04
CA HIS A 51 10.16 6.79 9.47
C HIS A 51 10.33 7.14 8.00
N ALA A 52 9.41 6.73 7.18
CA ALA A 52 9.35 7.12 5.78
C ALA A 52 7.91 7.30 5.36
N GLU A 53 7.73 8.08 4.31
CA GLU A 53 6.42 8.30 3.69
C GLU A 53 6.54 8.15 2.19
N ILE A 54 5.62 7.39 1.62
CA ILE A 54 5.45 7.28 0.17
C ILE A 54 4.05 7.73 -0.20
N GLN A 55 3.88 8.17 -1.43
CA GLN A 55 2.58 8.53 -1.98
C GLN A 55 2.25 7.62 -3.15
N ILE A 56 1.08 7.00 -3.08
CA ILE A 56 0.50 6.23 -4.19
C ILE A 56 -0.81 6.93 -4.57
N GLY A 57 -0.89 7.44 -5.81
CA GLY A 57 -2.03 8.25 -6.20
C GLY A 57 -2.19 9.46 -5.28
N ASP A 58 -3.32 9.57 -4.61
CA ASP A 58 -3.62 10.64 -3.67
C ASP A 58 -3.42 10.25 -2.19
N SER A 59 -2.90 9.06 -1.93
CA SER A 59 -2.79 8.52 -0.58
C SER A 59 -1.35 8.45 -0.10
N VAL A 60 -1.13 8.84 1.14
CA VAL A 60 0.17 8.74 1.80
C VAL A 60 0.19 7.51 2.69
N LEU A 61 1.24 6.71 2.55
CA LEU A 61 1.50 5.58 3.42
C LEU A 61 2.77 5.88 4.23
N MET A 62 2.68 5.64 5.52
CA MET A 62 3.81 5.75 6.43
C MET A 62 4.43 4.39 6.63
N MET A 63 5.72 4.35 6.90
CA MET A 63 6.42 3.08 7.13
C MET A 63 7.72 3.27 7.89
N ALA A 64 8.17 2.19 8.49
CA ALA A 64 9.45 2.15 9.19
C ALA A 64 9.98 0.72 9.23
N ASP A 65 11.28 0.61 9.48
CA ASP A 65 11.87 -0.67 9.83
C ASP A 65 11.36 -1.12 11.21
N GLU A 66 11.19 -2.43 11.37
CA GLU A 66 10.81 -2.97 12.67
C GLU A 66 11.85 -2.61 13.75
N ASN A 67 11.36 -2.44 14.96
CA ASN A 67 12.20 -2.16 16.12
C ASN A 67 11.68 -2.94 17.32
N PRO A 68 12.17 -4.18 17.51
CA PRO A 68 11.69 -5.03 18.60
C PRO A 68 11.84 -4.43 20.00
N GLN A 69 12.85 -3.56 20.20
CA GLN A 69 13.05 -2.88 21.47
C GLN A 69 11.90 -1.91 21.80
N MET A 70 11.19 -1.43 20.81
CA MET A 70 10.02 -0.56 20.95
C MET A 70 8.71 -1.31 20.71
N ASP A 71 8.75 -2.64 20.75
CA ASP A 71 7.58 -3.50 20.48
C ASP A 71 6.96 -3.27 19.10
N ALA A 72 7.78 -2.88 18.13
CA ALA A 72 7.37 -2.64 16.75
C ALA A 72 7.91 -3.77 15.85
N PHE A 73 7.00 -4.62 15.40
CA PHE A 73 7.33 -5.82 14.63
C PHE A 73 6.75 -5.77 13.23
N SER A 74 7.46 -6.38 12.27
CA SER A 74 6.96 -6.56 10.92
C SER A 74 5.92 -7.69 10.85
N VAL A 75 5.23 -7.77 9.71
CA VAL A 75 4.21 -8.82 9.48
C VAL A 75 4.75 -10.22 9.63
N GLU A 76 6.03 -10.43 9.32
CA GLU A 76 6.64 -11.76 9.42
C GLU A 76 6.60 -12.30 10.87
N HIS A 77 6.73 -11.40 11.84
CA HIS A 77 6.64 -11.76 13.26
C HIS A 77 5.28 -12.37 13.61
N PHE A 78 4.22 -11.88 12.98
CA PHE A 78 2.84 -12.29 13.23
C PHE A 78 2.35 -13.38 12.27
N GLY A 79 3.16 -13.80 11.30
CA GLY A 79 2.78 -14.78 10.31
C GLY A 79 1.89 -14.27 9.18
N GLY A 80 1.67 -12.98 9.09
CA GLY A 80 0.85 -12.34 8.08
C GLY A 80 0.08 -11.15 8.63
N SER A 81 -0.70 -10.49 7.77
CA SER A 81 -1.54 -9.35 8.16
C SER A 81 -3.00 -9.61 7.80
N PRO A 82 -3.94 -9.39 8.73
CA PRO A 82 -5.37 -9.45 8.41
C PRO A 82 -5.83 -8.20 7.67
N VAL A 83 -5.02 -7.13 7.67
CA VAL A 83 -5.31 -5.90 6.93
C VAL A 83 -4.69 -6.00 5.56
N SER A 84 -5.47 -5.74 4.53
CA SER A 84 -4.98 -5.59 3.16
C SER A 84 -5.16 -4.13 2.72
N LEU A 85 -4.45 -3.76 1.68
CA LEU A 85 -4.52 -2.42 1.10
C LEU A 85 -5.11 -2.53 -0.30
N LEU A 86 -5.94 -1.56 -0.68
CA LEU A 86 -6.55 -1.52 -2.00
C LEU A 86 -6.16 -0.22 -2.69
N ILE A 87 -5.69 -0.33 -3.92
CA ILE A 87 -5.34 0.80 -4.77
C ILE A 87 -6.39 0.91 -5.86
N TYR A 88 -7.03 2.07 -5.98
CA TYR A 88 -7.77 2.40 -7.18
C TYR A 88 -6.84 3.03 -8.21
N THR A 89 -6.89 2.55 -9.43
CA THR A 89 -6.08 3.01 -10.56
C THR A 89 -6.92 3.05 -11.84
N GLU A 90 -6.47 3.79 -12.82
CA GLU A 90 -7.16 3.88 -14.10
C GLU A 90 -7.07 2.58 -14.92
N ASP A 91 -6.04 1.77 -14.70
CA ASP A 91 -5.79 0.54 -15.46
C ASP A 91 -5.31 -0.58 -14.55
N CYS A 92 -6.25 -1.34 -14.04
CA CYS A 92 -6.01 -2.48 -13.16
C CYS A 92 -5.06 -3.51 -13.78
N ASP A 93 -5.28 -3.86 -15.06
CA ASP A 93 -4.49 -4.87 -15.75
C ASP A 93 -3.02 -4.45 -15.87
N ARG A 94 -2.80 -3.19 -16.22
CA ARG A 94 -1.45 -2.64 -16.36
C ARG A 94 -0.71 -2.62 -15.02
N MET A 95 -1.36 -2.15 -13.96
CA MET A 95 -0.71 -2.10 -12.65
C MET A 95 -0.46 -3.50 -12.10
N TYR A 96 -1.37 -4.44 -12.31
CA TYR A 96 -1.16 -5.84 -11.93
C TYR A 96 0.08 -6.41 -12.63
N ALA A 97 0.18 -6.25 -13.95
CA ALA A 97 1.34 -6.73 -14.70
C ALA A 97 2.64 -6.07 -14.22
N GLN A 98 2.60 -4.77 -13.94
CA GLN A 98 3.74 -4.02 -13.43
C GLN A 98 4.16 -4.54 -12.06
N ALA A 99 3.23 -4.78 -11.17
CA ALA A 99 3.52 -5.29 -9.82
C ALA A 99 4.13 -6.70 -9.87
N VAL A 100 3.56 -7.59 -10.68
CA VAL A 100 4.10 -8.95 -10.87
C VAL A 100 5.50 -8.88 -11.48
N GLY A 101 5.69 -8.03 -12.48
CA GLY A 101 7.01 -7.80 -13.10
C GLY A 101 8.04 -7.24 -12.13
N ALA A 102 7.61 -6.52 -11.10
CA ALA A 102 8.50 -6.00 -10.06
C ALA A 102 8.82 -7.02 -8.95
N GLY A 103 8.13 -8.15 -8.92
CA GLY A 103 8.38 -9.22 -7.96
C GLY A 103 7.21 -9.59 -7.05
N ALA A 104 6.04 -9.00 -7.23
CA ALA A 104 4.85 -9.40 -6.49
C ALA A 104 4.38 -10.78 -6.95
N LYS A 105 3.79 -11.52 -6.02
CA LYS A 105 3.14 -12.78 -6.33
C LYS A 105 1.70 -12.49 -6.72
N GLY A 106 1.28 -12.93 -7.93
CA GLY A 106 -0.12 -12.85 -8.32
C GLY A 106 -0.99 -13.76 -7.48
N LEU A 107 -2.04 -13.22 -6.90
CA LEU A 107 -3.03 -13.97 -6.12
C LEU A 107 -4.32 -14.15 -6.90
N ARG A 108 -4.73 -13.11 -7.60
CA ARG A 108 -5.91 -13.11 -8.50
C ARG A 108 -5.61 -12.27 -9.72
N GLU A 109 -5.81 -12.84 -10.88
CA GLU A 109 -5.71 -12.09 -12.13
C GLU A 109 -6.84 -11.07 -12.25
N PRO A 110 -6.63 -9.98 -13.01
CA PRO A 110 -7.68 -8.98 -13.22
C PRO A 110 -8.96 -9.61 -13.75
N ALA A 111 -10.07 -9.31 -13.09
CA ALA A 111 -11.40 -9.78 -13.51
C ALA A 111 -12.46 -8.78 -13.06
N ASP A 112 -13.52 -8.68 -13.86
CA ASP A 112 -14.67 -7.86 -13.54
C ASP A 112 -15.44 -8.49 -12.37
N GLN A 113 -15.79 -7.67 -11.40
CA GLN A 113 -16.50 -8.08 -10.21
C GLN A 113 -17.97 -7.64 -10.28
N PRO A 114 -18.87 -8.35 -9.59
CA PRO A 114 -20.29 -8.02 -9.65
C PRO A 114 -20.69 -6.68 -9.03
N TYR A 115 -19.77 -6.05 -8.30
CA TYR A 115 -20.02 -4.74 -7.67
C TYR A 115 -19.49 -3.54 -8.47
N GLY A 116 -19.07 -3.74 -9.71
CA GLY A 116 -18.72 -2.64 -10.61
C GLY A 116 -17.25 -2.27 -10.69
N ASP A 117 -16.38 -3.09 -10.12
CA ASP A 117 -14.93 -2.91 -10.23
C ASP A 117 -14.31 -4.04 -11.04
N ARG A 118 -13.23 -3.72 -11.74
CA ARG A 118 -12.30 -4.71 -12.23
C ARG A 118 -11.16 -4.80 -11.22
N MET A 119 -10.91 -5.99 -10.69
CA MET A 119 -10.00 -6.15 -9.56
C MET A 119 -9.00 -7.28 -9.77
N ALA A 120 -7.80 -7.06 -9.26
CA ALA A 120 -6.74 -8.04 -9.16
C ALA A 120 -6.18 -8.07 -7.73
N GLY A 121 -5.42 -9.10 -7.41
CA GLY A 121 -4.78 -9.21 -6.10
C GLY A 121 -3.36 -9.69 -6.24
N VAL A 122 -2.47 -9.11 -5.44
CA VAL A 122 -1.05 -9.50 -5.37
C VAL A 122 -0.60 -9.55 -3.91
N ALA A 123 0.44 -10.33 -3.65
CA ALA A 123 1.16 -10.29 -2.40
C ALA A 123 2.52 -9.67 -2.65
N ASP A 124 2.91 -8.69 -1.82
CA ASP A 124 4.24 -8.14 -1.93
C ASP A 124 5.27 -9.06 -1.24
N PRO A 125 6.58 -8.85 -1.48
CA PRO A 125 7.62 -9.68 -0.86
C PRO A 125 7.77 -9.46 0.66
N PHE A 126 7.01 -8.53 1.24
CA PHE A 126 7.17 -8.08 2.63
C PHE A 126 6.04 -8.56 3.55
N GLY A 127 5.07 -9.30 2.99
CA GLY A 127 3.99 -9.90 3.77
C GLY A 127 2.65 -9.20 3.69
N TYR A 128 2.52 -8.15 2.89
CA TYR A 128 1.25 -7.44 2.70
C TYR A 128 0.56 -7.88 1.42
N LYS A 129 -0.78 -7.95 1.50
CA LYS A 129 -1.63 -8.20 0.33
C LYS A 129 -2.19 -6.88 -0.17
N TRP A 130 -2.21 -6.73 -1.48
CA TRP A 130 -2.68 -5.55 -2.17
C TRP A 130 -3.76 -5.94 -3.17
N TRP A 131 -4.86 -5.24 -3.11
CA TRP A 131 -5.88 -5.30 -4.15
C TRP A 131 -5.67 -4.13 -5.09
N ILE A 132 -5.84 -4.37 -6.38
CA ILE A 132 -5.69 -3.37 -7.43
C ILE A 132 -7.00 -3.32 -8.16
N ALA A 133 -7.64 -2.17 -8.21
CA ALA A 133 -8.98 -2.03 -8.75
C ALA A 133 -9.12 -0.84 -9.68
N THR A 134 -9.95 -1.00 -10.70
CA THR A 134 -10.45 0.09 -11.53
C THR A 134 -11.97 0.07 -11.42
N HIS A 135 -12.56 1.19 -11.01
CA HIS A 135 -14.00 1.31 -11.01
C HIS A 135 -14.48 1.45 -12.47
N ILE A 136 -15.28 0.51 -12.93
CA ILE A 136 -15.69 0.43 -14.35
C ILE A 136 -17.19 0.63 -14.55
N LYS A 137 -17.99 0.59 -13.48
CA LYS A 137 -19.43 0.66 -13.62
C LYS A 137 -20.08 1.10 -12.31
N ASP A 138 -20.92 2.12 -12.38
CA ASP A 138 -21.74 2.51 -11.24
C ASP A 138 -22.98 1.61 -11.17
N LEU A 139 -23.12 0.90 -10.06
CA LEU A 139 -24.22 -0.02 -9.81
C LEU A 139 -24.94 0.37 -8.51
N ASN A 140 -26.27 0.22 -8.49
CA ASN A 140 -27.00 0.34 -7.24
C ASN A 140 -26.89 -0.96 -6.43
N PHE A 141 -27.36 -0.93 -5.20
CA PHE A 141 -27.22 -2.06 -4.27
C PHE A 141 -27.88 -3.35 -4.81
N ASP A 142 -29.04 -3.23 -5.45
CA ASP A 142 -29.75 -4.40 -5.97
C ASP A 142 -29.02 -5.03 -7.17
N GLU A 143 -28.42 -4.19 -8.02
CA GLU A 143 -27.62 -4.66 -9.15
C GLU A 143 -26.34 -5.39 -8.71
N MET A 144 -25.81 -5.07 -7.54
CA MET A 144 -24.61 -5.72 -6.99
C MET A 144 -24.88 -7.12 -6.42
N LYS A 145 -26.15 -7.47 -6.19
CA LYS A 145 -26.51 -8.78 -5.63
C LYS A 145 -26.43 -9.94 -6.62
N ALA A 146 -26.21 -9.66 -7.85
CA ALA A 146 -26.20 -10.67 -8.90
C ALA A 146 -25.04 -11.66 -8.75
#